data_b87b682eb94f1b6265d7551f917b04b1
#
_entry.id   b87b682eb94f1b6265d7551f917b04b1
#
_cell.length_a   1.000
_cell.length_b   1.000
_cell.length_c   1.000
_cell.angle_alpha   90.00
_cell.angle_beta   90.00
_cell.angle_gamma   90.00
#
_symmetry.space_group_name_H-M   'P 1'
#
loop_
_entity.id
_entity.type
_entity.pdbx_description
1 polymer ?
#
loop_
_entity_poly.entity_id
_entity_poly.type
_entity_poly.pdbx_seq_one_letter_code
_entity_poly.pdbx_strand_id
1 'polypeptide(L)'
;MYVYVGNSTEDKDKDEINMAKELKQLTKRAENYSQWYNDLVTKADLAEQSPVRGCMIIKPYGYAIWEKMQHQLDAMFKETGAQNAYFPLLIPKSFLSREAEHVEGFAKECAVVTHYRLKAKEDKSGVEVDPAAKLDEELIIRPTSETIIWNTYKNWIHSWRDLPLMCNQWCN
;
A
#
# COMPACT_ATOMS: atom_id res chain seq x y z
N MET A 1 18.87 -13.75 1.97
CA MET A 1 19.02 -15.20 2.25
C MET A 1 17.95 -15.92 1.46
N TYR A 2 18.33 -16.53 0.32
CA TYR A 2 17.39 -17.28 -0.50
C TYR A 2 17.26 -18.69 0.05
N VAL A 3 16.06 -19.08 0.48
CA VAL A 3 15.75 -20.46 0.81
C VAL A 3 15.17 -21.11 -0.45
N TYR A 4 15.95 -21.97 -1.10
CA TYR A 4 15.48 -22.78 -2.22
C TYR A 4 14.88 -24.06 -1.64
N VAL A 5 13.56 -24.21 -1.70
CA VAL A 5 12.86 -25.46 -1.43
C VAL A 5 12.54 -26.09 -2.79
N GLY A 6 13.35 -27.07 -3.18
CA GLY A 6 13.13 -27.82 -4.43
C GLY A 6 12.00 -28.83 -4.23
N ASN A 7 10.91 -28.72 -4.97
CA ASN A 7 9.88 -29.74 -5.05
C ASN A 7 10.24 -30.80 -6.09
N SER A 8 10.02 -32.08 -5.75
CA SER A 8 10.18 -33.21 -6.67
C SER A 8 9.11 -33.17 -7.79
N THR A 9 9.37 -33.86 -8.90
CA THR A 9 8.42 -33.93 -10.04
C THR A 9 7.08 -34.57 -9.65
N GLU A 10 7.06 -35.53 -8.72
CA GLU A 10 5.84 -36.15 -8.21
C GLU A 10 4.94 -35.20 -7.39
N ASP A 11 5.53 -34.20 -6.73
CA ASP A 11 4.76 -33.17 -6.02
C ASP A 11 4.10 -32.19 -7.01
N LYS A 12 4.76 -31.87 -8.12
CA LYS A 12 4.19 -31.02 -9.15
C LYS A 12 2.94 -31.60 -9.81
N ASP A 13 2.95 -32.90 -10.14
CA ASP A 13 1.79 -33.58 -10.74
C ASP A 13 0.61 -33.65 -9.76
N LYS A 14 0.86 -33.82 -8.47
CA LYS A 14 -0.19 -33.77 -7.43
C LYS A 14 -0.76 -32.38 -7.25
N ASP A 15 0.08 -31.36 -7.31
CA ASP A 15 -0.31 -29.95 -7.18
C ASP A 15 -1.15 -29.52 -8.40
N GLU A 16 -0.79 -29.92 -9.62
CA GLU A 16 -1.58 -29.68 -10.83
C GLU A 16 -2.96 -30.37 -10.79
N ILE A 17 -3.02 -31.61 -10.31
CA ILE A 17 -4.28 -32.36 -10.17
C ILE A 17 -5.18 -31.73 -9.09
N ASN A 18 -4.60 -31.27 -7.97
CA ASN A 18 -5.34 -30.60 -6.92
C ASN A 18 -5.83 -29.21 -7.40
N MET A 19 -4.99 -28.47 -8.09
CA MET A 19 -5.36 -27.17 -8.67
C MET A 19 -6.49 -27.31 -9.70
N ALA A 20 -6.45 -28.35 -10.54
CA ALA A 20 -7.51 -28.64 -11.49
C ALA A 20 -8.85 -29.05 -10.82
N LYS A 21 -8.79 -29.70 -9.64
CA LYS A 21 -9.98 -30.01 -8.82
C LYS A 21 -10.54 -28.76 -8.13
N GLU A 22 -9.68 -27.87 -7.65
CA GLU A 22 -10.09 -26.61 -7.00
C GLU A 22 -10.69 -25.63 -8.00
N LEU A 23 -10.18 -25.56 -9.22
CA LEU A 23 -10.76 -24.75 -10.31
C LEU A 23 -12.19 -25.18 -10.68
N LYS A 24 -12.54 -26.47 -10.51
CA LYS A 24 -13.92 -26.94 -10.68
C LYS A 24 -14.91 -26.43 -9.62
N GLN A 25 -14.41 -25.85 -8.54
CA GLN A 25 -15.23 -25.30 -7.45
C GLN A 25 -15.36 -23.77 -7.51
N LEU A 26 -14.88 -23.12 -8.58
CA LEU A 26 -15.10 -21.68 -8.76
C LEU A 26 -16.58 -21.39 -8.95
N THR A 27 -17.07 -20.41 -8.24
CA THR A 27 -18.41 -19.85 -8.49
C THR A 27 -18.48 -19.34 -9.93
N LYS A 28 -19.56 -19.62 -10.65
CA LYS A 28 -19.68 -19.14 -12.02
C LYS A 28 -19.87 -17.62 -12.04
N ARG A 29 -19.11 -16.94 -12.89
CA ARG A 29 -19.16 -15.47 -13.03
C ARG A 29 -20.57 -14.94 -13.28
N ALA A 30 -21.38 -15.66 -14.09
CA ALA A 30 -22.75 -15.27 -14.41
C ALA A 30 -23.75 -15.47 -13.25
N GLU A 31 -23.44 -16.35 -12.29
CA GLU A 31 -24.28 -16.63 -11.13
C GLU A 31 -24.03 -15.64 -10.00
N ASN A 32 -22.76 -15.38 -9.69
CA ASN A 32 -22.37 -14.42 -8.65
C ASN A 32 -20.98 -13.85 -8.96
N TYR A 33 -20.95 -12.64 -9.52
CA TYR A 33 -19.70 -11.99 -9.92
C TYR A 33 -18.76 -11.71 -8.75
N SER A 34 -19.29 -11.21 -7.64
CA SER A 34 -18.47 -10.86 -6.46
C SER A 34 -17.82 -12.10 -5.84
N GLN A 35 -18.57 -13.18 -5.71
CA GLN A 35 -18.03 -14.44 -5.18
C GLN A 35 -17.04 -15.06 -6.15
N TRP A 36 -17.32 -15.06 -7.45
CA TRP A 36 -16.39 -15.51 -8.47
C TRP A 36 -15.05 -14.77 -8.39
N TYR A 37 -15.09 -13.43 -8.23
CA TYR A 37 -13.90 -12.62 -8.12
C TYR A 37 -13.07 -12.99 -6.87
N ASN A 38 -13.70 -13.12 -5.72
CA ASN A 38 -13.05 -13.51 -4.48
C ASN A 38 -12.44 -14.91 -4.55
N ASP A 39 -13.20 -15.88 -5.10
CA ASP A 39 -12.73 -17.24 -5.33
C ASP A 39 -11.51 -17.25 -6.25
N LEU A 40 -11.53 -16.47 -7.33
CA LEU A 40 -10.43 -16.36 -8.28
C LEU A 40 -9.16 -15.83 -7.62
N VAL A 41 -9.27 -14.70 -6.90
CA VAL A 41 -8.13 -14.09 -6.20
C VAL A 41 -7.48 -15.06 -5.23
N THR A 42 -8.30 -15.76 -4.44
CA THR A 42 -7.81 -16.70 -3.43
C THR A 42 -7.22 -17.96 -4.05
N LYS A 43 -7.94 -18.59 -5.01
CA LYS A 43 -7.55 -19.89 -5.60
C LYS A 43 -6.41 -19.77 -6.60
N ALA A 44 -6.26 -18.63 -7.26
CA ALA A 44 -5.11 -18.33 -8.11
C ALA A 44 -3.89 -17.81 -7.32
N ASP A 45 -3.96 -17.85 -6.00
CA ASP A 45 -2.88 -17.46 -5.11
C ASP A 45 -2.36 -16.03 -5.35
N LEU A 46 -3.31 -15.10 -5.63
CA LEU A 46 -2.97 -13.70 -5.94
C LEU A 46 -2.85 -12.83 -4.71
N ALA A 47 -3.75 -13.04 -3.73
CA ALA A 47 -3.77 -12.28 -2.49
C ALA A 47 -4.43 -13.08 -1.36
N GLU A 48 -4.15 -12.69 -0.12
CA GLU A 48 -4.75 -13.25 1.08
C GLU A 48 -4.99 -12.19 2.15
N GLN A 49 -5.81 -12.52 3.15
CA GLN A 49 -6.09 -11.63 4.27
C GLN A 49 -4.86 -11.52 5.18
N SER A 50 -4.54 -10.31 5.60
CA SER A 50 -3.53 -10.09 6.64
C SER A 50 -4.18 -10.15 8.04
N PRO A 51 -3.38 -10.26 9.12
CA PRO A 51 -3.88 -10.08 10.48
C PRO A 51 -4.49 -8.70 10.74
N VAL A 52 -4.19 -7.72 9.93
CA VAL A 52 -4.73 -6.35 10.04
C VAL A 52 -5.98 -6.24 9.19
N ARG A 53 -7.12 -6.01 9.84
CA ARG A 53 -8.42 -5.88 9.16
C ARG A 53 -8.37 -4.80 8.08
N GLY A 54 -8.83 -5.17 6.88
CA GLY A 54 -8.87 -4.26 5.74
C GLY A 54 -7.55 -4.14 4.97
N CYS A 55 -6.48 -4.81 5.43
CA CYS A 55 -5.21 -4.88 4.72
C CYS A 55 -5.04 -6.27 4.09
N MET A 56 -4.65 -6.31 2.83
CA MET A 56 -4.40 -7.55 2.10
C MET A 56 -2.91 -7.79 1.95
N ILE A 57 -2.51 -9.07 1.96
CA ILE A 57 -1.19 -9.50 1.51
C ILE A 57 -1.30 -9.80 0.03
N ILE A 58 -0.57 -9.08 -0.80
CA ILE A 58 -0.49 -9.37 -2.23
C ILE A 58 0.64 -10.38 -2.44
N LYS A 59 0.29 -11.56 -2.94
CA LYS A 59 1.22 -12.67 -3.14
C LYS A 59 2.03 -12.50 -4.42
N PRO A 60 3.12 -13.27 -4.62
CA PRO A 60 4.03 -13.06 -5.75
C PRO A 60 3.37 -13.04 -7.13
N TYR A 61 2.39 -13.91 -7.40
CA TYR A 61 1.67 -13.90 -8.66
C TYR A 61 0.83 -12.63 -8.87
N GLY A 62 0.11 -12.20 -7.82
CA GLY A 62 -0.64 -10.94 -7.84
C GLY A 62 0.29 -9.74 -8.01
N TYR A 63 1.39 -9.74 -7.29
CA TYR A 63 2.37 -8.65 -7.36
C TYR A 63 3.06 -8.56 -8.73
N ALA A 64 3.36 -9.70 -9.35
CA ALA A 64 3.92 -9.74 -10.70
C ALA A 64 2.99 -9.14 -11.78
N ILE A 65 1.68 -9.22 -11.60
CA ILE A 65 0.70 -8.53 -12.45
C ILE A 65 0.83 -7.02 -12.26
N TRP A 66 0.87 -6.58 -11.00
CA TRP A 66 1.07 -5.17 -10.65
C TRP A 66 2.38 -4.60 -11.24
N GLU A 67 3.50 -5.30 -11.06
CA GLU A 67 4.81 -4.87 -11.59
C GLU A 67 4.79 -4.64 -13.10
N LYS A 68 4.12 -5.54 -13.85
CA LYS A 68 3.99 -5.38 -15.31
C LYS A 68 3.15 -4.17 -15.70
N MET A 69 2.03 -3.94 -15.00
CA MET A 69 1.21 -2.76 -15.26
C MET A 69 1.94 -1.47 -14.87
N GLN A 70 2.57 -1.46 -13.71
CA GLN A 70 3.34 -0.33 -13.21
C GLN A 70 4.50 0.02 -14.15
N HIS A 71 5.26 -0.99 -14.61
CA HIS A 71 6.36 -0.79 -15.54
C HIS A 71 5.90 -0.16 -16.87
N GLN A 72 4.79 -0.65 -17.42
CA GLN A 72 4.24 -0.10 -18.67
C GLN A 72 3.76 1.34 -18.50
N LEU A 73 3.02 1.63 -17.43
CA LEU A 73 2.54 2.98 -17.14
C LEU A 73 3.67 3.95 -16.81
N ASP A 74 4.69 3.50 -16.06
CA ASP A 74 5.85 4.31 -15.73
C ASP A 74 6.61 4.75 -16.98
N ALA A 75 6.78 3.84 -17.95
CA ALA A 75 7.37 4.17 -19.25
C ALA A 75 6.55 5.25 -19.98
N MET A 76 5.24 5.10 -20.04
CA MET A 76 4.34 6.08 -20.68
C MET A 76 4.40 7.45 -19.99
N PHE A 77 4.46 7.50 -18.65
CA PHE A 77 4.60 8.76 -17.92
C PHE A 77 5.95 9.43 -18.21
N LYS A 78 7.03 8.66 -18.26
CA LYS A 78 8.36 9.18 -18.60
C LYS A 78 8.45 9.73 -20.02
N GLU A 79 7.73 9.16 -20.97
CA GLU A 79 7.62 9.68 -22.34
C GLU A 79 6.98 11.09 -22.38
N THR A 80 6.14 11.42 -21.43
CA THR A 80 5.59 12.78 -21.28
C THR A 80 6.54 13.78 -20.62
N GLY A 81 7.71 13.33 -20.18
CA GLY A 81 8.68 14.14 -19.43
C GLY A 81 8.50 14.10 -17.90
N ALA A 82 7.55 13.33 -17.38
CA ALA A 82 7.38 13.19 -15.94
C ALA A 82 8.56 12.45 -15.30
N GLN A 83 8.96 12.90 -14.11
CA GLN A 83 10.03 12.29 -13.33
C GLN A 83 9.45 11.70 -12.04
N ASN A 84 9.98 10.53 -11.64
CA ASN A 84 9.54 9.91 -10.41
C ASN A 84 10.14 10.64 -9.20
N ALA A 85 9.30 10.96 -8.23
CA ALA A 85 9.67 11.48 -6.92
C ALA A 85 9.02 10.62 -5.83
N TYR A 86 9.51 10.74 -4.61
CA TYR A 86 8.93 10.07 -3.45
C TYR A 86 8.74 11.05 -2.30
N PHE A 87 7.52 11.10 -1.76
CA PHE A 87 7.17 11.94 -0.64
C PHE A 87 6.84 11.08 0.58
N PRO A 88 7.13 11.57 1.81
CA PRO A 88 6.95 10.79 3.03
C PRO A 88 5.55 10.25 3.24
N LEU A 89 5.47 9.06 3.83
CA LEU A 89 4.21 8.43 4.26
C LEU A 89 3.57 9.20 5.43
N LEU A 90 4.40 9.64 6.37
CA LEU A 90 3.98 10.36 7.56
C LEU A 90 4.00 11.86 7.29
N ILE A 91 2.90 12.53 7.62
CA ILE A 91 2.77 13.98 7.53
C ILE A 91 2.40 14.59 8.88
N PRO A 92 2.88 15.80 9.22
CA PRO A 92 2.49 16.50 10.43
C PRO A 92 0.97 16.76 10.46
N LYS A 93 0.35 16.55 11.61
CA LYS A 93 -1.09 16.80 11.80
C LYS A 93 -1.48 18.24 11.46
N SER A 94 -0.60 19.20 11.71
CA SER A 94 -0.81 20.61 11.38
C SER A 94 -1.04 20.88 9.89
N PHE A 95 -0.52 20.02 9.01
CA PHE A 95 -0.76 20.16 7.56
C PHE A 95 -2.22 19.92 7.21
N LEU A 96 -2.83 18.86 7.78
CA LEU A 96 -4.23 18.55 7.56
C LEU A 96 -5.17 19.57 8.23
N SER A 97 -4.77 20.16 9.35
CA SER A 97 -5.57 21.19 10.02
C SER A 97 -5.77 22.43 9.14
N ARG A 98 -4.76 22.80 8.36
CA ARG A 98 -4.85 23.92 7.41
C ARG A 98 -5.78 23.61 6.23
N GLU A 99 -5.83 22.36 5.77
CA GLU A 99 -6.74 21.95 4.70
C GLU A 99 -8.19 21.79 5.19
N ALA A 100 -8.38 21.30 6.41
CA ALA A 100 -9.72 21.14 6.99
C ALA A 100 -10.49 22.47 7.14
N GLU A 101 -9.77 23.59 7.20
CA GLU A 101 -10.38 24.95 7.21
C GLU A 101 -10.94 25.34 5.81
N HIS A 102 -10.49 24.66 4.73
CA HIS A 102 -10.80 25.04 3.35
C HIS A 102 -11.62 23.99 2.59
N VAL A 103 -11.73 22.75 3.10
CA VAL A 103 -12.38 21.64 2.38
C VAL A 103 -13.48 21.01 3.25
N GLU A 104 -14.74 21.26 2.90
CA GLU A 104 -15.88 20.49 3.42
C GLU A 104 -15.79 19.05 2.89
N GLY A 105 -15.79 18.06 3.79
CA GLY A 105 -15.78 16.63 3.43
C GLY A 105 -14.41 15.97 3.40
N PHE A 106 -13.38 16.61 3.93
CA PHE A 106 -12.07 15.98 4.07
C PHE A 106 -12.15 14.68 4.90
N ALA A 107 -11.43 13.63 4.47
CA ALA A 107 -11.41 12.34 5.16
C ALA A 107 -10.91 12.51 6.61
N LYS A 108 -11.82 12.40 7.57
CA LYS A 108 -11.51 12.49 9.02
C LYS A 108 -10.96 11.18 9.58
N GLU A 109 -11.08 10.09 8.81
CA GLU A 109 -10.63 8.76 9.23
C GLU A 109 -9.21 8.52 8.68
N CYS A 110 -8.24 8.48 9.58
CA CYS A 110 -6.83 8.21 9.27
C CYS A 110 -6.13 7.58 10.48
N ALA A 111 -5.03 6.89 10.24
CA ALA A 111 -4.18 6.40 11.31
C ALA A 111 -3.29 7.55 11.84
N VAL A 112 -3.31 7.73 13.15
CA VAL A 112 -2.54 8.78 13.84
C VAL A 112 -1.42 8.12 14.65
N VAL A 113 -0.18 8.55 14.41
CA VAL A 113 1.01 8.12 15.15
C VAL A 113 1.27 9.13 16.26
N THR A 114 1.16 8.67 17.48
CA THR A 114 1.28 9.51 18.68
C THR A 114 2.58 9.32 19.45
N HIS A 115 3.23 8.16 19.27
CA HIS A 115 4.45 7.78 19.98
C HIS A 115 5.45 7.12 19.03
N TYR A 116 6.74 7.19 19.39
CA TYR A 116 7.82 6.64 18.56
C TYR A 116 8.53 5.43 19.18
N ARG A 117 8.09 4.97 20.37
CA ARG A 117 8.74 3.86 21.06
C ARG A 117 7.76 2.97 21.80
N LEU A 118 8.06 1.68 21.84
CA LEU A 118 7.42 0.69 22.69
C LEU A 118 8.38 0.32 23.84
N LYS A 119 7.83 -0.07 24.98
CA LYS A 119 8.56 -0.67 26.10
C LYS A 119 7.95 -2.02 26.47
N ALA A 120 8.76 -2.88 27.09
CA ALA A 120 8.26 -4.13 27.66
C ALA A 120 7.32 -3.83 28.84
N LYS A 121 6.22 -4.58 28.95
CA LYS A 121 5.37 -4.54 30.12
C LYS A 121 6.12 -5.09 31.34
N GLU A 122 5.76 -4.61 32.54
CA GLU A 122 6.38 -5.04 33.79
C GLU A 122 6.20 -6.53 34.06
N ASP A 123 5.06 -7.08 33.69
CA ASP A 123 4.72 -8.51 33.80
C ASP A 123 5.35 -9.40 32.70
N LYS A 124 6.13 -8.81 31.80
CA LYS A 124 6.75 -9.48 30.63
C LYS A 124 5.75 -10.15 29.66
N SER A 125 4.48 -9.81 29.72
CA SER A 125 3.44 -10.38 28.85
C SER A 125 3.42 -9.82 27.43
N GLY A 126 4.33 -8.90 27.10
CA GLY A 126 4.41 -8.27 25.78
C GLY A 126 4.97 -6.86 25.84
N VAL A 127 4.55 -6.05 24.86
CA VAL A 127 4.96 -4.64 24.73
C VAL A 127 3.76 -3.69 24.91
N GLU A 128 4.06 -2.50 25.34
CA GLU A 128 3.08 -1.40 25.41
C GLU A 128 3.70 -0.11 24.88
N VAL A 129 2.87 0.86 24.57
CA VAL A 129 3.34 2.19 24.18
C VAL A 129 4.05 2.84 25.36
N ASP A 130 5.27 3.37 25.13
CA ASP A 130 6.00 4.09 26.16
C ASP A 130 5.44 5.51 26.28
N PRO A 131 4.82 5.87 27.45
CA PRO A 131 4.27 7.23 27.64
C PRO A 131 5.30 8.34 27.55
N ALA A 132 6.58 8.03 27.86
CA ALA A 132 7.68 9.00 27.77
C ALA A 132 8.14 9.28 26.33
N ALA A 133 7.67 8.48 25.37
CA ALA A 133 8.02 8.60 23.96
C ALA A 133 6.91 9.24 23.12
N LYS A 134 6.07 10.08 23.72
CA LYS A 134 5.04 10.83 23.00
C LYS A 134 5.71 11.81 22.04
N LEU A 135 5.17 11.91 20.82
CA LEU A 135 5.60 12.89 19.83
C LEU A 135 5.18 14.31 20.25
N ASP A 136 6.03 15.28 20.02
CA ASP A 136 5.68 16.70 20.24
C ASP A 136 4.55 17.15 19.32
N GLU A 137 4.57 16.68 18.07
CA GLU A 137 3.49 16.81 17.12
C GLU A 137 3.09 15.41 16.60
N GLU A 138 1.79 15.11 16.62
CA GLU A 138 1.24 13.87 16.09
C GLU A 138 1.44 13.81 14.57
N LEU A 139 1.77 12.61 14.07
CA LEU A 139 1.93 12.36 12.66
C LEU A 139 0.74 11.55 12.15
N ILE A 140 0.40 11.74 10.90
CA ILE A 140 -0.71 11.06 10.23
C ILE A 140 -0.14 10.21 9.11
N ILE A 141 -0.59 8.96 9.04
CA ILE A 141 -0.41 8.16 7.83
C ILE A 141 -1.30 8.80 6.77
N ARG A 142 -0.70 9.36 5.73
CA ARG A 142 -1.40 10.17 4.73
C ARG A 142 -2.63 9.45 4.16
N PRO A 143 -3.84 10.01 4.27
CA PRO A 143 -4.98 9.55 3.48
C PRO A 143 -4.86 10.02 2.03
N THR A 144 -4.11 11.10 1.82
CA THR A 144 -3.81 11.72 0.52
C THR A 144 -2.43 12.38 0.56
N SER A 145 -1.77 12.53 -0.58
CA SER A 145 -0.40 13.05 -0.67
C SER A 145 -0.33 14.52 -1.08
N GLU A 146 -1.41 15.15 -1.47
CA GLU A 146 -1.40 16.50 -2.04
C GLU A 146 -0.80 17.52 -1.09
N THR A 147 -1.15 17.45 0.18
CA THR A 147 -0.67 18.40 1.20
C THR A 147 0.84 18.44 1.30
N ILE A 148 1.48 17.26 1.41
CA ILE A 148 2.95 17.20 1.51
C ILE A 148 3.61 17.54 0.17
N ILE A 149 3.00 17.16 -0.95
CA ILE A 149 3.50 17.48 -2.30
C ILE A 149 3.50 18.98 -2.52
N TRP A 150 2.38 19.66 -2.30
CA TRP A 150 2.28 21.10 -2.49
C TRP A 150 3.15 21.89 -1.54
N ASN A 151 3.29 21.45 -0.30
CA ASN A 151 4.20 22.08 0.64
C ASN A 151 5.67 21.94 0.18
N THR A 152 6.02 20.86 -0.48
CA THR A 152 7.35 20.65 -1.05
C THR A 152 7.56 21.50 -2.30
N TYR A 153 6.58 21.59 -3.18
CA TYR A 153 6.67 22.39 -4.42
C TYR A 153 6.89 23.89 -4.17
N LYS A 154 6.42 24.43 -3.06
CA LYS A 154 6.74 25.80 -2.64
C LYS A 154 8.24 26.05 -2.54
N ASN A 155 9.03 25.02 -2.22
CA ASN A 155 10.47 25.10 -2.08
C ASN A 155 11.21 24.79 -3.38
N TRP A 156 10.54 24.13 -4.35
CA TRP A 156 11.16 23.76 -5.62
C TRP A 156 10.89 24.78 -6.72
N ILE A 157 9.76 25.48 -6.65
CA ILE A 157 9.34 26.45 -7.67
C ILE A 157 9.70 27.85 -7.15
N HIS A 158 10.74 28.44 -7.73
CA HIS A 158 11.22 29.79 -7.40
C HIS A 158 10.79 30.83 -8.45
N SER A 159 10.51 30.39 -9.67
CA SER A 159 10.08 31.25 -10.77
C SER A 159 9.21 30.49 -11.77
N TRP A 160 8.59 31.24 -12.68
CA TRP A 160 7.84 30.64 -13.78
C TRP A 160 8.70 29.78 -14.72
N ARG A 161 10.04 29.96 -14.69
CA ARG A 161 10.98 29.16 -15.50
C ARG A 161 11.14 27.73 -14.99
N ASP A 162 10.74 27.47 -13.75
CA ASP A 162 10.76 26.14 -13.13
C ASP A 162 9.52 25.29 -13.53
N LEU A 163 8.65 25.88 -14.36
CA LEU A 163 7.44 25.25 -14.86
C LEU A 163 7.58 24.87 -16.33
N PRO A 164 6.95 23.77 -16.79
CA PRO A 164 6.11 22.86 -16.00
C PRO A 164 6.92 21.93 -15.10
N LEU A 165 6.49 21.75 -13.85
CA LEU A 165 7.03 20.74 -12.92
C LEU A 165 6.17 19.47 -13.06
N MET A 166 6.74 18.43 -13.65
CA MET A 166 6.04 17.18 -13.95
C MET A 166 6.62 16.06 -13.10
N CYS A 167 5.91 15.68 -12.04
CA CYS A 167 6.30 14.62 -11.13
C CYS A 167 5.24 13.51 -11.09
N ASN A 168 5.71 12.29 -10.94
CA ASN A 168 4.91 11.11 -10.64
C ASN A 168 5.39 10.46 -9.34
N GLN A 169 4.49 9.86 -8.57
CA GLN A 169 4.84 9.07 -7.39
C GLN A 169 4.14 7.73 -7.43
N TRP A 170 4.93 6.66 -7.33
CA TRP A 170 4.44 5.32 -7.04
C TRP A 170 4.50 5.10 -5.52
N CYS A 171 3.35 4.98 -4.88
CA CYS A 171 3.25 4.77 -3.43
C CYS A 171 1.96 4.05 -3.06
N ASN A 172 1.93 3.53 -1.85
CA ASN A 172 0.76 3.02 -1.15
C ASN A 172 0.21 4.06 -0.16
#